data_d263d77b9dffb6a12e4ebfd89215931a
#
_entry.id   d263d77b9dffb6a12e4ebfd89215931a
#
_cell.length_a   1.000
_cell.length_b   1.000
_cell.length_c   1.000
_cell.angle_alpha   90.00
_cell.angle_beta   90.00
_cell.angle_gamma   90.00
#
_symmetry.space_group_name_H-M   'P 1'
#
loop_
_entity.id
_entity.type
_entity.pdbx_description
1 polymer ?
#
loop_
_entity_poly.entity_id
_entity_poly.type
_entity_poly.pdbx_seq_one_letter_code
_entity_poly.pdbx_strand_id
1 'polypeptide(L)' 'MLILTRRVGETIRINDDISIQVLSVSGQQVKLGIVAPEDVAVHREEIWLRIQAERVTDSAA' A
#
# COMPACT_ATOMS: atom_id res chain seq x y z
N MET A 1 -10.85 2.64 -11.81
CA MET A 1 -9.68 1.92 -11.24
C MET A 1 -8.69 1.62 -12.35
N LEU A 2 -7.42 1.82 -12.11
CA LEU A 2 -6.37 1.41 -13.02
C LEU A 2 -5.95 -0.03 -12.71
N ILE A 3 -5.95 -0.87 -13.72
CA ILE A 3 -5.51 -2.27 -13.58
C ILE A 3 -4.31 -2.46 -14.50
N LEU A 4 -3.23 -2.99 -13.94
CA LEU A 4 -2.00 -3.20 -14.69
C LEU A 4 -1.28 -4.45 -14.17
N THR A 5 -0.36 -4.98 -14.98
CA THR A 5 0.49 -6.10 -14.58
C THR A 5 1.95 -5.66 -14.62
N ARG A 6 2.73 -6.15 -13.66
CA ARG A 6 4.18 -5.90 -13.61
C ARG A 6 4.91 -7.18 -13.29
N ARG A 7 6.16 -7.27 -13.73
CA ARG A 7 7.03 -8.41 -13.45
C ARG A 7 7.85 -8.14 -12.19
N VAL A 8 8.41 -9.20 -11.63
CA VAL A 8 9.33 -9.08 -10.51
C VAL A 8 10.49 -8.13 -10.88
N GLY A 9 10.79 -7.20 -10.01
CA GLY A 9 11.81 -6.20 -10.21
C GLY A 9 11.34 -4.92 -10.87
N GLU A 10 10.12 -4.91 -11.43
CA GLU A 10 9.58 -3.72 -12.06
C GLU A 10 8.86 -2.82 -11.06
N THR A 11 8.76 -1.55 -11.39
CA THR A 11 8.25 -0.51 -10.48
C THR A 11 7.03 0.15 -11.06
N ILE A 12 6.09 0.51 -10.17
CA ILE A 12 4.93 1.33 -10.47
C ILE A 12 5.16 2.69 -9.79
N ARG A 13 4.93 3.76 -10.53
CA ARG A 13 5.04 5.12 -9.98
C ARG A 13 3.66 5.71 -9.73
N ILE A 14 3.50 6.34 -8.56
CA ILE A 14 2.29 7.10 -8.22
C ILE A 14 2.78 8.51 -7.92
N ASN A 15 2.42 9.47 -8.75
CA ASN A 15 3.02 10.81 -8.77
C ASN A 15 4.54 10.69 -8.90
N ASP A 16 5.27 11.68 -8.39
CA ASP A 16 6.73 11.71 -8.47
C ASP A 16 7.40 11.15 -7.22
N ASP A 17 6.65 10.93 -6.16
CA ASP A 17 7.20 10.67 -4.82
C ASP A 17 6.84 9.32 -4.23
N ILE A 18 5.98 8.55 -4.90
CA ILE A 18 5.60 7.22 -4.42
C ILE A 18 5.99 6.19 -5.47
N SER A 19 6.68 5.15 -5.04
CA SER A 19 7.00 4.03 -5.91
C SER A 19 6.67 2.71 -5.24
N ILE A 20 6.21 1.76 -6.06
CA ILE A 20 5.88 0.42 -5.61
C ILE A 20 6.66 -0.54 -6.49
N GLN A 21 7.46 -1.40 -5.88
CA GLN A 21 8.26 -2.37 -6.62
C GLN A 21 7.80 -3.78 -6.29
N VAL A 22 7.66 -4.62 -7.32
CA VAL A 22 7.36 -6.04 -7.13
C VAL A 22 8.65 -6.74 -6.77
N LEU A 23 8.77 -7.22 -5.53
CA LEU A 23 9.99 -7.85 -5.04
C LEU A 23 10.01 -9.35 -5.33
N SER A 24 8.92 -10.03 -5.10
CA SER A 24 8.82 -11.45 -5.37
C SER A 24 7.37 -11.89 -5.47
N VAL A 25 7.16 -13.00 -6.17
CA VAL A 25 5.85 -13.63 -6.30
C VAL A 25 6.02 -15.09 -5.92
N SER A 26 5.19 -15.58 -5.01
CA SER A 26 5.21 -16.98 -4.58
C SER A 26 3.78 -17.46 -4.43
N GLY A 27 3.34 -18.35 -5.33
CA GLY A 27 1.96 -18.83 -5.34
C GLY A 27 0.98 -17.65 -5.46
N GLN A 28 0.10 -17.50 -4.50
CA GLN A 28 -0.88 -16.41 -4.48
C GLN A 28 -0.41 -15.22 -3.66
N GLN A 29 0.85 -15.23 -3.23
CA GLN A 29 1.41 -14.16 -2.42
C GLN A 29 2.37 -13.32 -3.24
N VAL A 30 2.28 -12.00 -3.07
CA VAL A 30 3.14 -11.04 -3.74
C VAL A 30 3.78 -10.16 -2.68
N LYS A 31 5.11 -10.04 -2.76
CA LYS A 31 5.84 -9.15 -1.87
C LYS A 31 6.10 -7.84 -2.60
N LEU A 32 5.67 -6.75 -2.00
CA LEU A 32 5.81 -5.41 -2.58
C LEU A 32 6.67 -4.55 -1.68
N GLY A 33 7.56 -3.78 -2.29
CA GLY A 33 8.29 -2.72 -1.61
C GLY A 33 7.66 -1.38 -1.95
N ILE A 34 7.37 -0.57 -0.95
CA ILE A 34 6.72 0.72 -1.14
C ILE A 34 7.60 1.81 -0.56
N VAL A 35 7.89 2.83 -1.39
CA VAL A 35 8.62 4.02 -0.97
C VAL A 35 7.67 5.19 -1.08
N ALA A 36 7.48 5.90 0.04
CA ALA A 36 6.58 7.04 0.11
C ALA A 36 7.16 8.10 1.05
N PRO A 37 6.76 9.37 0.90
CA PRO A 37 7.18 10.43 1.82
C PRO A 37 6.67 10.18 3.24
N GLU A 38 7.29 10.83 4.22
CA GLU A 38 6.94 10.65 5.64
C GLU A 38 5.51 11.07 5.95
N ASP A 39 4.98 12.02 5.21
CA ASP A 39 3.61 12.52 5.41
C ASP A 39 2.55 11.64 4.74
N VAL A 40 2.95 10.59 4.05
CA VAL A 40 2.03 9.64 3.42
C VAL A 40 2.09 8.33 4.20
N ALA A 41 1.00 8.02 4.88
CA ALA A 41 0.90 6.77 5.63
C ALA A 41 0.62 5.62 4.66
N VAL A 42 1.38 4.53 4.82
CA VAL A 42 1.22 3.33 4.00
C VAL A 42 0.82 2.19 4.91
N HIS A 43 -0.37 1.65 4.67
CA HIS A 43 -0.91 0.56 5.50
C HIS A 43 -1.45 -0.56 4.64
N ARG A 44 -1.36 -1.77 5.13
CA ARG A 44 -2.14 -2.88 4.60
C ARG A 44 -3.61 -2.61 4.94
N GLU A 45 -4.51 -3.15 4.13
CA GLU A 45 -5.93 -2.83 4.29
C GLU A 45 -6.47 -3.18 5.68
N GLU A 46 -6.13 -4.34 6.22
CA GLU A 46 -6.60 -4.75 7.53
C GLU A 46 -6.12 -3.82 8.64
N ILE A 47 -4.93 -3.24 8.50
CA ILE A 47 -4.41 -2.25 9.45
C ILE A 47 -5.15 -0.93 9.26
N TRP A 48 -5.36 -0.51 8.02
CA TRP A 48 -6.09 0.72 7.71
C TRP A 48 -7.52 0.65 8.27
N LEU A 49 -8.19 -0.48 8.09
CA LEU A 49 -9.54 -0.66 8.61
C LEU A 49 -9.58 -0.56 10.13
N ARG A 50 -8.59 -1.11 10.82
CA ARG A 50 -8.48 -1.00 12.27
C ARG A 50 -8.35 0.46 12.70
N ILE A 51 -7.50 1.22 12.02
CA ILE A 51 -7.30 2.64 12.32
C ILE A 51 -8.60 3.42 12.13
N GLN A 52 -9.33 3.17 11.04
CA GLN A 52 -10.60 3.82 10.77
C GLN A 52 -11.64 3.48 11.84
N ALA A 53 -11.69 2.24 12.28
CA ALA A 53 -12.61 1.83 13.34
C ALA A 53 -12.30 2.55 14.65
N GLU A 54 -11.03 2.68 15.01
CA GLU A 54 -10.61 3.40 16.20
C GLU A 54 -10.95 4.89 16.10
N ARG A 55 -10.76 5.50 14.95
CA ARG A 55 -11.13 6.90 14.72
C ARG A 55 -12.63 7.13 14.88
N VAL A 56 -13.43 6.22 14.34
CA VAL A 56 -14.89 6.32 14.46
C VAL A 56 -15.30 6.22 15.92
N THR A 57 -14.69 5.32 16.68
CA THR A 57 -14.94 5.18 18.10
C THR A 57 -14.58 6.45 18.84
N ASP A 58 -13.43 7.02 18.56
CA ASP A 58 -12.99 8.26 19.18
C ASP A 58 -13.92 9.42 18.82
N SER A 59 -14.38 9.48 17.59
CA SER A 59 -15.28 10.51 17.13
C SER A 59 -16.64 10.44 17.83
N ALA A 60 -17.10 9.23 18.16
CA ALA A 60 -18.35 9.02 18.85
C ALA A 60 -18.28 9.41 20.33
N ALA A 61 -17.10 9.41 20.87
CA ALA A 61 -16.87 9.78 22.25
C ALA A 61 -16.80 11.30 22.40
#